data_185b8b2d130091b086412b7e31a344b1
#
_entry.id   185b8b2d130091b086412b7e31a344b1
#
_cell.length_a   1.000
_cell.length_b   1.000
_cell.length_c   1.000
_cell.angle_alpha   90.00
_cell.angle_beta   90.00
_cell.angle_gamma   90.00
#
_symmetry.space_group_name_H-M   'P 1'
#
loop_
_entity.id
_entity.type
_entity.pdbx_description
1 polymer ?
#
loop_
_entity_poly.entity_id
_entity_poly.type
_entity_poly.pdbx_seq_one_letter_code
_entity_poly.pdbx_strand_id
1 'polypeptide(L)'
;TNFCVILILIFFLNTCGFKLVNNSELLEFNITNIEKKNNKRIDFLIKQNLKRSLSNKEASNQIKLVIENKVNQSVAEKNIKNQITKYKIDINTNVQIITAQTNKIRQLEISVFGTYEFGDTQAINKKTLEDLLVKRISKKILNKIILDIK
;
A
#
# COMPACT_ATOMS: atom_id res chain seq x y z
N THR A 1 -20.79 -43.30 2.89
CA THR A 1 -21.13 -42.06 2.14
C THR A 1 -20.55 -40.80 2.83
N ASN A 2 -20.45 -40.76 4.17
CA ASN A 2 -19.95 -39.59 4.89
C ASN A 2 -18.44 -39.35 4.79
N PHE A 3 -17.66 -40.41 4.51
CA PHE A 3 -16.20 -40.32 4.40
C PHE A 3 -15.74 -39.54 3.14
N CYS A 4 -16.46 -39.69 2.02
CA CYS A 4 -16.17 -38.96 0.77
C CYS A 4 -16.45 -37.47 0.89
N VAL A 5 -17.48 -37.04 1.66
CA VAL A 5 -17.82 -35.63 1.86
C VAL A 5 -16.75 -34.94 2.69
N ILE A 6 -16.22 -35.59 3.73
CA ILE A 6 -15.14 -35.06 4.57
C ILE A 6 -13.84 -34.90 3.75
N LEU A 7 -13.53 -35.86 2.87
CA LEU A 7 -12.35 -35.80 2.00
C LEU A 7 -12.41 -34.63 1.00
N ILE A 8 -13.59 -34.34 0.45
CA ILE A 8 -13.81 -33.21 -0.47
C ILE A 8 -13.69 -31.88 0.29
N LEU A 9 -14.18 -31.79 1.54
CA LEU A 9 -14.08 -30.55 2.34
C LEU A 9 -12.62 -30.15 2.65
N ILE A 10 -11.73 -31.13 2.85
CA ILE A 10 -10.29 -30.90 3.12
C ILE A 10 -9.58 -30.35 1.89
N PHE A 11 -10.02 -30.66 0.66
CA PHE A 11 -9.45 -30.16 -0.58
C PHE A 11 -9.74 -28.66 -0.82
N PHE A 12 -10.83 -28.12 -0.27
CA PHE A 12 -11.18 -26.70 -0.42
C PHE A 12 -10.44 -25.75 0.55
N LEU A 13 -9.75 -26.28 1.57
CA LEU A 13 -9.03 -25.47 2.56
C LEU A 13 -7.62 -25.04 2.13
N ASN A 14 -7.12 -25.51 1.00
CA ASN A 14 -5.74 -25.25 0.56
C ASN A 14 -5.56 -24.03 -0.37
N THR A 15 -6.57 -23.16 -0.55
CA THR A 15 -6.51 -22.06 -1.53
C THR A 15 -6.24 -20.67 -0.95
N CYS A 16 -5.81 -20.54 0.31
CA CYS A 16 -5.27 -19.28 0.80
C CYS A 16 -3.75 -19.20 0.59
N GLY A 17 -3.34 -19.06 -0.65
CA GLY A 17 -1.95 -18.81 -1.03
C GLY A 17 -1.49 -17.40 -0.69
N PHE A 18 -1.32 -17.08 0.60
CA PHE A 18 -0.56 -15.90 1.00
C PHE A 18 0.92 -16.16 0.69
N LYS A 19 1.38 -15.68 -0.47
CA LYS A 19 2.79 -15.65 -0.78
C LYS A 19 3.45 -14.60 0.11
N LEU A 20 4.17 -15.02 1.14
CA LEU A 20 5.03 -14.15 1.92
C LEU A 20 6.12 -13.62 0.97
N VAL A 21 6.09 -12.30 0.74
CA VAL A 21 7.15 -11.62 -0.01
C VAL A 21 8.43 -11.73 0.81
N ASN A 22 9.40 -12.46 0.30
CA ASN A 22 10.68 -12.65 0.95
C ASN A 22 11.53 -11.39 0.75
N ASN A 23 12.15 -10.86 1.80
CA ASN A 23 13.00 -9.66 1.71
C ASN A 23 14.17 -9.83 0.73
N SER A 24 14.60 -11.06 0.44
CA SER A 24 15.62 -11.36 -0.56
C SER A 24 15.21 -10.96 -1.99
N GLU A 25 13.92 -11.05 -2.33
CA GLU A 25 13.41 -10.66 -3.66
C GLU A 25 13.45 -9.15 -3.88
N LEU A 26 13.37 -8.35 -2.80
CA LEU A 26 13.49 -6.89 -2.86
C LEU A 26 14.92 -6.43 -3.18
N LEU A 27 15.92 -7.25 -2.90
CA LEU A 27 17.34 -6.93 -3.20
C LEU A 27 17.66 -6.91 -4.70
N GLU A 28 16.78 -7.49 -5.54
CA GLU A 28 16.92 -7.50 -7.00
C GLU A 28 16.53 -6.16 -7.66
N PHE A 29 15.93 -5.24 -6.90
CA PHE A 29 15.38 -3.98 -7.41
C PHE A 29 16.03 -2.77 -6.74
N ASN A 30 16.22 -1.72 -7.54
CA ASN A 30 16.63 -0.41 -7.05
C ASN A 30 15.71 0.69 -7.60
N ILE A 31 15.24 1.57 -6.73
CA ILE A 31 14.50 2.74 -7.16
C ILE A 31 15.46 3.89 -7.44
N THR A 32 15.65 4.19 -8.71
CA THR A 32 16.52 5.30 -9.15
C THR A 32 15.89 6.66 -8.91
N ASN A 33 14.59 6.79 -9.16
CA ASN A 33 13.87 8.02 -8.98
C ASN A 33 12.43 7.78 -8.52
N ILE A 34 11.91 8.68 -7.66
CA ILE A 34 10.49 8.76 -7.31
C ILE A 34 10.03 10.19 -7.57
N GLU A 35 9.26 10.36 -8.63
CA GLU A 35 8.59 11.61 -8.95
C GLU A 35 7.26 11.69 -8.19
N LYS A 36 6.96 12.85 -7.62
CA LYS A 36 5.73 13.14 -6.89
C LYS A 36 4.99 14.24 -7.63
N LYS A 37 3.69 14.04 -7.87
CA LYS A 37 2.85 15.09 -8.48
C LYS A 37 2.23 16.03 -7.46
N ASN A 38 2.08 15.58 -6.22
CA ASN A 38 1.54 16.36 -5.12
C ASN A 38 2.57 16.44 -3.98
N ASN A 39 2.84 17.64 -3.47
CA ASN A 39 3.87 17.84 -2.45
C ASN A 39 3.29 17.78 -1.04
N LYS A 40 2.68 16.65 -0.67
CA LYS A 40 2.07 16.45 0.65
C LYS A 40 2.90 15.50 1.51
N ARG A 41 2.64 15.53 2.82
CA ARG A 41 3.25 14.64 3.82
C ARG A 41 3.14 13.16 3.44
N ILE A 42 1.98 12.74 2.92
CA ILE A 42 1.73 11.35 2.49
C ILE A 42 2.73 10.93 1.40
N ASP A 43 2.96 11.77 0.39
CA ASP A 43 3.90 11.50 -0.70
C ASP A 43 5.33 11.34 -0.19
N PHE A 44 5.71 12.18 0.77
CA PHE A 44 7.03 12.10 1.40
C PHE A 44 7.21 10.78 2.17
N LEU A 45 6.22 10.39 2.96
CA LEU A 45 6.27 9.16 3.76
C LEU A 45 6.28 7.89 2.88
N ILE A 46 5.48 7.85 1.81
CA ILE A 46 5.51 6.75 0.83
C ILE A 46 6.89 6.65 0.20
N LYS A 47 7.45 7.78 -0.28
CA LYS A 47 8.79 7.82 -0.85
C LYS A 47 9.85 7.30 0.12
N GLN A 48 9.80 7.73 1.38
CA GLN A 48 10.75 7.31 2.41
C GLN A 48 10.67 5.80 2.66
N ASN A 49 9.45 5.24 2.78
CA ASN A 49 9.26 3.81 3.00
C ASN A 49 9.74 2.97 1.81
N LEU A 50 9.42 3.38 0.58
CA LEU A 50 9.85 2.68 -0.62
C LEU A 50 11.38 2.71 -0.79
N LYS A 51 12.01 3.88 -0.60
CA LYS A 51 13.47 3.99 -0.67
C LYS A 51 14.17 3.13 0.37
N ARG A 52 13.63 3.04 1.59
CA ARG A 52 14.21 2.19 2.65
C ARG A 52 14.16 0.71 2.28
N SER A 53 13.11 0.28 1.57
CA SER A 53 12.93 -1.13 1.18
C SER A 53 13.68 -1.51 -0.10
N LEU A 54 13.92 -0.56 -1.01
CA LEU A 54 14.50 -0.80 -2.34
C LEU A 54 15.73 0.12 -2.57
N SER A 55 16.73 0.00 -1.71
CA SER A 55 17.94 0.86 -1.75
C SER A 55 19.19 0.13 -2.25
N ASN A 56 19.06 -1.06 -2.80
CA ASN A 56 20.21 -1.81 -3.31
C ASN A 56 20.73 -1.21 -4.61
N LYS A 57 21.83 -0.46 -4.55
CA LYS A 57 22.44 0.20 -5.71
C LYS A 57 23.02 -0.77 -6.75
N GLU A 58 23.34 -1.99 -6.35
CA GLU A 58 23.90 -3.05 -7.20
C GLU A 58 22.81 -3.91 -7.85
N ALA A 59 21.54 -3.62 -7.56
CA ALA A 59 20.42 -4.37 -8.13
C ALA A 59 20.40 -4.24 -9.67
N SER A 60 20.20 -5.37 -10.33
CA SER A 60 20.13 -5.45 -11.80
C SER A 60 18.90 -4.73 -12.37
N ASN A 61 17.80 -4.69 -11.61
CA ASN A 61 16.54 -4.10 -12.04
C ASN A 61 16.42 -2.66 -11.53
N GLN A 62 16.61 -1.70 -12.41
CA GLN A 62 16.45 -0.27 -12.11
C GLN A 62 15.02 0.17 -12.44
N ILE A 63 14.33 0.77 -11.47
CA ILE A 63 12.95 1.24 -11.65
C ILE A 63 12.81 2.71 -11.28
N LYS A 64 11.96 3.41 -12.03
CA LYS A 64 11.48 4.76 -11.73
C LYS A 64 10.01 4.67 -11.34
N LEU A 65 9.60 5.39 -10.32
CA LEU A 65 8.21 5.49 -9.88
C LEU A 65 7.70 6.91 -10.06
N VAL A 66 6.47 7.03 -10.56
CA VAL A 66 5.70 8.28 -10.54
C VAL A 66 4.48 8.03 -9.66
N ILE A 67 4.35 8.81 -8.59
CA ILE A 67 3.30 8.61 -7.58
C ILE A 67 2.42 9.86 -7.50
N GLU A 68 1.11 9.64 -7.56
CA GLU A 68 0.10 10.66 -7.39
C GLU A 68 -0.91 10.21 -6.33
N ASN A 69 -1.07 11.01 -5.26
CA ASN A 69 -1.98 10.70 -4.16
C ASN A 69 -3.12 11.72 -4.09
N LYS A 70 -4.34 11.21 -3.90
CA LYS A 70 -5.52 12.00 -3.55
C LYS A 70 -5.99 11.56 -2.16
N VAL A 71 -6.02 12.52 -1.22
CA VAL A 71 -6.41 12.29 0.17
C VAL A 71 -7.72 13.01 0.43
N ASN A 72 -8.73 12.27 0.87
CA ASN A 72 -10.03 12.80 1.27
C ASN A 72 -10.27 12.49 2.76
N GLN A 73 -10.83 13.46 3.46
CA GLN A 73 -11.32 13.29 4.83
C GLN A 73 -12.81 13.55 4.85
N SER A 74 -13.58 12.68 5.49
CA SER A 74 -15.03 12.78 5.63
C SER A 74 -15.46 12.39 7.04
N VAL A 75 -16.70 12.74 7.41
CA VAL A 75 -17.30 12.27 8.65
C VAL A 75 -17.71 10.81 8.48
N ALA A 76 -17.24 9.94 9.39
CA ALA A 76 -17.56 8.51 9.36
C ALA A 76 -18.77 8.18 10.28
N GLU A 77 -18.83 8.83 11.45
CA GLU A 77 -19.84 8.50 12.45
C GLU A 77 -20.26 9.74 13.25
N LYS A 78 -21.53 9.78 13.64
CA LYS A 78 -22.10 10.78 14.55
C LYS A 78 -22.93 10.07 15.63
N ASN A 79 -22.98 10.66 16.82
CA ASN A 79 -23.82 10.17 17.90
C ASN A 79 -25.31 10.59 17.72
N ILE A 80 -26.15 10.14 18.63
CA ILE A 80 -27.61 10.45 18.65
C ILE A 80 -27.92 11.96 18.75
N LYS A 81 -26.98 12.78 19.21
CA LYS A 81 -27.06 14.25 19.28
C LYS A 81 -26.49 14.93 18.03
N ASN A 82 -26.25 14.16 16.94
CA ASN A 82 -25.65 14.64 15.68
C ASN A 82 -24.24 15.22 15.81
N GLN A 83 -23.51 14.90 16.90
CA GLN A 83 -22.13 15.31 17.10
C GLN A 83 -21.20 14.28 16.46
N ILE A 84 -20.14 14.76 15.82
CA ILE A 84 -19.15 13.88 15.15
C ILE A 84 -18.40 13.08 16.22
N THR A 85 -18.32 11.75 16.01
CA THR A 85 -17.55 10.83 16.85
C THR A 85 -16.34 10.25 16.13
N LYS A 86 -16.43 10.08 14.78
CA LYS A 86 -15.33 9.55 13.98
C LYS A 86 -15.20 10.26 12.65
N TYR A 87 -13.95 10.36 12.19
CA TYR A 87 -13.59 10.73 10.82
C TYR A 87 -13.06 9.54 10.04
N LYS A 88 -13.23 9.60 8.73
CA LYS A 88 -12.65 8.66 7.76
C LYS A 88 -11.59 9.36 6.93
N ILE A 89 -10.47 8.70 6.68
CA ILE A 89 -9.49 9.10 5.68
C ILE A 89 -9.49 8.05 4.56
N ASP A 90 -9.63 8.51 3.32
CA ASP A 90 -9.48 7.74 2.10
C ASP A 90 -8.23 8.24 1.38
N ILE A 91 -7.33 7.34 0.98
CA ILE A 91 -6.15 7.65 0.17
C ILE A 91 -6.23 6.82 -1.10
N ASN A 92 -6.33 7.50 -2.24
CA ASN A 92 -6.26 6.92 -3.56
C ASN A 92 -4.90 7.25 -4.16
N THR A 93 -4.13 6.23 -4.51
CA THR A 93 -2.77 6.35 -5.02
C THR A 93 -2.69 5.74 -6.40
N ASN A 94 -2.29 6.55 -7.39
CA ASN A 94 -1.93 6.11 -8.72
C ASN A 94 -0.41 6.01 -8.80
N VAL A 95 0.09 4.84 -9.20
CA VAL A 95 1.52 4.58 -9.34
C VAL A 95 1.82 4.14 -10.76
N GLN A 96 2.77 4.81 -11.41
CA GLN A 96 3.39 4.34 -12.64
C GLN A 96 4.77 3.77 -12.30
N ILE A 97 4.97 2.52 -12.68
CA ILE A 97 6.24 1.81 -12.53
C ILE A 97 6.89 1.76 -13.91
N ILE A 98 8.07 2.35 -14.05
CA ILE A 98 8.82 2.42 -15.29
C ILE A 98 10.11 1.64 -15.10
N THR A 99 10.29 0.58 -15.89
CA THR A 99 11.50 -0.23 -15.87
C THR A 99 12.54 0.41 -16.79
N ALA A 100 13.72 0.75 -16.27
CA ALA A 100 14.76 1.46 -17.02
C ALA A 100 15.29 0.67 -18.24
N GLN A 101 15.32 -0.66 -18.13
CA GLN A 101 15.84 -1.54 -19.20
C GLN A 101 14.92 -1.65 -20.42
N THR A 102 13.59 -1.61 -20.23
CA THR A 102 12.61 -1.86 -21.28
C THR A 102 11.72 -0.68 -21.57
N ASN A 103 11.83 0.42 -20.81
CA ASN A 103 10.90 1.56 -20.82
C ASN A 103 9.41 1.15 -20.70
N LYS A 104 9.16 -0.05 -20.19
CA LYS A 104 7.80 -0.54 -20.02
C LYS A 104 7.13 0.19 -18.86
N ILE A 105 5.96 0.78 -19.13
CA ILE A 105 5.16 1.51 -18.14
C ILE A 105 4.05 0.58 -17.66
N ARG A 106 3.95 0.42 -16.35
CA ARG A 106 2.83 -0.27 -15.69
C ARG A 106 2.12 0.69 -14.75
N GLN A 107 0.80 0.62 -14.75
CA GLN A 107 -0.05 1.44 -13.87
C GLN A 107 -0.65 0.59 -12.77
N LEU A 108 -0.74 1.15 -11.58
CA LEU A 108 -1.33 0.54 -10.41
C LEU A 108 -2.17 1.57 -9.67
N GLU A 109 -3.43 1.23 -9.41
CA GLU A 109 -4.31 1.99 -8.53
C GLU A 109 -4.42 1.30 -7.18
N ILE A 110 -4.22 2.06 -6.11
CA ILE A 110 -4.33 1.58 -4.74
C ILE A 110 -5.26 2.49 -3.98
N SER A 111 -6.36 1.94 -3.47
CA SER A 111 -7.24 2.61 -2.51
C SER A 111 -7.07 1.98 -1.14
N VAL A 112 -6.89 2.83 -0.14
CA VAL A 112 -6.87 2.44 1.27
C VAL A 112 -7.67 3.45 2.08
N PHE A 113 -8.32 2.97 3.13
CA PHE A 113 -9.05 3.84 4.05
C PHE A 113 -8.92 3.36 5.49
N GLY A 114 -9.29 4.23 6.40
CA GLY A 114 -9.41 3.96 7.82
C GLY A 114 -10.17 5.06 8.53
N THR A 115 -10.54 4.80 9.78
CA THR A 115 -11.25 5.74 10.64
C THR A 115 -10.44 6.05 11.88
N TYR A 116 -10.64 7.23 12.46
CA TYR A 116 -10.06 7.63 13.73
C TYR A 116 -11.07 8.43 14.56
N GLU A 117 -10.93 8.32 15.89
CA GLU A 117 -11.81 8.96 16.84
C GLU A 117 -11.62 10.49 16.85
N PHE A 118 -12.73 11.21 16.96
CA PHE A 118 -12.75 12.65 17.25
C PHE A 118 -12.61 12.87 18.75
N GLY A 119 -11.85 13.89 19.17
CA GLY A 119 -11.65 14.25 20.57
C GLY A 119 -10.26 14.84 20.82
N ASP A 120 -9.86 14.92 22.07
CA ASP A 120 -8.61 15.59 22.50
C ASP A 120 -7.35 15.01 21.85
N THR A 121 -7.35 13.72 21.52
CA THR A 121 -6.24 13.03 20.86
C THR A 121 -6.37 12.96 19.34
N GLN A 122 -7.31 13.70 18.75
CA GLN A 122 -7.63 13.64 17.31
C GLN A 122 -6.41 13.78 16.41
N ALA A 123 -5.52 14.75 16.70
CA ALA A 123 -4.34 15.00 15.89
C ALA A 123 -3.36 13.81 15.89
N ILE A 124 -3.20 13.17 17.04
CA ILE A 124 -2.35 11.97 17.21
C ILE A 124 -2.98 10.79 16.50
N ASN A 125 -4.28 10.56 16.69
CA ASN A 125 -5.05 9.47 16.07
C ASN A 125 -5.01 9.58 14.54
N LYS A 126 -5.22 10.79 14.00
CA LYS A 126 -5.10 11.07 12.57
C LYS A 126 -3.72 10.74 12.03
N LYS A 127 -2.66 11.21 12.71
CA LYS A 127 -1.27 10.96 12.30
C LYS A 127 -0.95 9.46 12.30
N THR A 128 -1.34 8.74 13.34
CA THR A 128 -1.14 7.29 13.47
C THR A 128 -1.85 6.53 12.36
N LEU A 129 -3.08 6.92 12.03
CA LEU A 129 -3.83 6.34 10.93
C LEU A 129 -3.15 6.61 9.57
N GLU A 130 -2.74 7.85 9.31
CA GLU A 130 -2.02 8.19 8.07
C GLU A 130 -0.75 7.34 7.91
N ASP A 131 0.05 7.19 8.97
CA ASP A 131 1.28 6.38 8.95
C ASP A 131 0.96 4.89 8.68
N LEU A 132 -0.13 4.36 9.22
CA LEU A 132 -0.61 3.01 8.94
C LEU A 132 -1.04 2.83 7.49
N LEU A 133 -1.82 3.78 6.96
CA LEU A 133 -2.29 3.74 5.57
C LEU A 133 -1.13 3.85 4.59
N VAL A 134 -0.15 4.70 4.86
CA VAL A 134 1.09 4.81 4.08
C VAL A 134 1.86 3.50 4.04
N LYS A 135 2.01 2.81 5.17
CA LYS A 135 2.66 1.49 5.22
C LYS A 135 1.92 0.47 4.36
N ARG A 136 0.58 0.47 4.38
CA ARG A 136 -0.25 -0.41 3.55
C ARG A 136 -0.05 -0.13 2.05
N ILE A 137 -0.04 1.15 1.64
CA ILE A 137 0.20 1.55 0.25
C ILE A 137 1.60 1.10 -0.18
N SER A 138 2.63 1.43 0.60
CA SER A 138 4.01 1.05 0.29
C SER A 138 4.17 -0.46 0.12
N LYS A 139 3.56 -1.27 1.00
CA LYS A 139 3.59 -2.73 0.90
C LYS A 139 2.91 -3.24 -0.37
N LYS A 140 1.76 -2.64 -0.77
CA LYS A 140 1.07 -3.01 -2.01
C LYS A 140 1.92 -2.67 -3.25
N ILE A 141 2.60 -1.53 -3.27
CA ILE A 141 3.52 -1.14 -4.35
C ILE A 141 4.68 -2.14 -4.44
N LEU A 142 5.33 -2.46 -3.32
CA LEU A 142 6.44 -3.42 -3.28
C LEU A 142 6.03 -4.80 -3.78
N ASN A 143 4.88 -5.31 -3.32
CA ASN A 143 4.36 -6.59 -3.77
C ASN A 143 4.11 -6.59 -5.29
N LYS A 144 3.57 -5.50 -5.83
CA LYS A 144 3.30 -5.39 -7.28
C LYS A 144 4.59 -5.35 -8.10
N ILE A 145 5.62 -4.65 -7.61
CA ILE A 145 6.95 -4.62 -8.25
C ILE A 145 7.50 -6.05 -8.36
N ILE A 146 7.46 -6.82 -7.26
CA ILE A 146 7.99 -8.19 -7.23
C ILE A 146 7.20 -9.12 -8.16
N LEU A 147 5.86 -9.01 -8.18
CA LEU A 147 5.02 -9.92 -8.96
C LEU A 147 5.07 -9.65 -10.47
N ASP A 148 5.26 -8.39 -10.87
CA ASP A 148 5.10 -7.96 -12.26
C ASP A 148 6.42 -7.86 -13.03
N ILE A 149 7.55 -7.81 -12.35
CA ILE A 149 8.85 -7.58 -12.99
C ILE A 149 9.68 -8.88 -13.03
N LYS A 150 9.22 -9.93 -12.34
CA LYS A 150 9.67 -11.29 -12.55
C LYS A 150 9.05 -11.87 -13.81
#